data_d84af9228e5527dcf6d625be1264e7b9
#
_entry.id   d84af9228e5527dcf6d625be1264e7b9
#
_cell.length_a   1.000
_cell.length_b   1.000
_cell.length_c   1.000
_cell.angle_alpha   90.00
_cell.angle_beta   90.00
_cell.angle_gamma   90.00
#
_symmetry.space_group_name_H-M   'P 1'
#
loop_
_entity.id
_entity.type
_entity.pdbx_description
1 polymer ?
#
loop_
_entity_poly.entity_id
_entity_poly.type
_entity_poly.pdbx_seq_one_letter_code
_entity_poly.pdbx_strand_id
1 'polypeptide(L)'
;MIDDEWAKFFSNNSFLVGLSLDGTKKSHDSFRIDGKGRGTFDRVWSSVELLQKYNVDFNILTVVNSETAVRAKEIYNFYKENNLLYQQYIPCLNPLETPDVVYPFTLTADLYAKFLCDLFDVWYRDAVRNNFVYIANFDNYLGILLGVSPNTCGMTGHCTPHMVVESDGSFYPCDFYVLDEYK
;
A
#
# COMPACT_ATOMS: atom_id res chain seq x y z
N MET A 1 -15.77 -5.86 7.84
CA MET A 1 -14.99 -4.92 8.67
C MET A 1 -14.38 -5.72 9.81
N ILE A 2 -13.18 -5.36 10.26
CA ILE A 2 -12.54 -5.98 11.43
C ILE A 2 -13.34 -5.53 12.67
N ASP A 3 -13.65 -6.46 13.55
CA ASP A 3 -14.23 -6.25 14.87
C ASP A 3 -13.29 -6.79 15.97
N ASP A 4 -13.71 -6.73 17.23
CA ASP A 4 -12.90 -7.21 18.36
C ASP A 4 -12.60 -8.72 18.28
N GLU A 5 -13.49 -9.54 17.70
CA GLU A 5 -13.28 -10.99 17.58
C GLU A 5 -12.22 -11.27 16.51
N TRP A 6 -12.31 -10.61 15.36
CA TRP A 6 -11.31 -10.70 14.30
C TRP A 6 -9.94 -10.20 14.74
N ALA A 7 -9.88 -9.05 15.43
CA ALA A 7 -8.61 -8.51 15.90
C ALA A 7 -7.93 -9.45 16.92
N LYS A 8 -8.70 -10.06 17.84
CA LYS A 8 -8.19 -11.10 18.75
C LYS A 8 -7.70 -12.34 18.00
N PHE A 9 -8.44 -12.79 17.00
CA PHE A 9 -8.06 -13.94 16.20
C PHE A 9 -6.74 -13.69 15.48
N PHE A 10 -6.56 -12.54 14.85
CA PHE A 10 -5.32 -12.16 14.17
C PHE A 10 -4.13 -12.11 15.14
N SER A 11 -4.32 -11.48 16.31
CA SER A 11 -3.29 -11.40 17.34
C SER A 11 -2.89 -12.79 17.84
N ASN A 12 -3.86 -13.62 18.23
CA ASN A 12 -3.62 -14.96 18.80
C ASN A 12 -2.96 -15.93 17.81
N ASN A 13 -3.10 -15.69 16.51
CA ASN A 13 -2.55 -16.54 15.45
C ASN A 13 -1.38 -15.90 14.71
N SER A 14 -0.83 -14.80 15.23
CA SER A 14 0.34 -14.09 14.66
C SER A 14 0.17 -13.73 13.16
N PHE A 15 -1.00 -13.22 12.79
CA PHE A 15 -1.24 -12.72 11.43
C PHE A 15 -0.50 -11.41 11.21
N LEU A 16 0.07 -11.26 10.02
CA LEU A 16 0.46 -9.95 9.48
C LEU A 16 -0.66 -9.45 8.57
N VAL A 17 -1.28 -8.35 8.95
CA VAL A 17 -2.43 -7.79 8.22
C VAL A 17 -1.98 -6.65 7.30
N GLY A 18 -2.33 -6.72 6.01
CA GLY A 18 -2.20 -5.59 5.09
C GLY A 18 -3.44 -4.69 5.16
N LEU A 19 -3.28 -3.45 5.60
CA LEU A 19 -4.39 -2.51 5.71
C LEU A 19 -4.30 -1.41 4.65
N SER A 20 -5.29 -1.35 3.78
CA SER A 20 -5.38 -0.32 2.74
C SER A 20 -5.77 1.03 3.33
N LEU A 21 -4.82 1.97 3.35
CA LEU A 21 -5.04 3.35 3.80
C LEU A 21 -4.22 4.31 2.92
N ASP A 22 -4.87 5.28 2.28
CA ASP A 22 -4.20 6.19 1.34
C ASP A 22 -3.97 7.59 1.97
N GLY A 23 -3.26 7.61 3.09
CA GLY A 23 -2.89 8.84 3.79
C GLY A 23 -3.99 9.41 4.68
N THR A 24 -4.12 10.73 4.69
CA THR A 24 -5.13 11.44 5.48
C THR A 24 -6.55 11.18 4.97
N LYS A 25 -7.56 11.51 5.78
CA LYS A 25 -8.96 11.36 5.38
C LYS A 25 -9.26 11.97 4.02
N LYS A 26 -8.70 13.14 3.76
CA LYS A 26 -8.91 13.85 2.49
C LYS A 26 -8.36 13.06 1.31
N SER A 27 -7.13 12.55 1.38
CA SER A 27 -6.51 11.78 0.30
C SER A 27 -7.14 10.41 0.15
N HIS A 28 -7.45 9.73 1.26
CA HIS A 28 -8.10 8.42 1.24
C HIS A 28 -9.49 8.48 0.59
N ASP A 29 -10.35 9.38 1.04
CA ASP A 29 -11.73 9.47 0.59
C ASP A 29 -11.87 10.03 -0.84
N SER A 30 -10.77 10.49 -1.47
CA SER A 30 -10.77 10.93 -2.87
C SER A 30 -11.07 9.78 -3.85
N PHE A 31 -10.61 8.56 -3.55
CA PHE A 31 -10.80 7.39 -4.42
C PHE A 31 -11.35 6.16 -3.69
N ARG A 32 -11.18 6.05 -2.37
CA ARG A 32 -11.74 4.93 -1.59
C ARG A 32 -13.11 5.28 -1.06
N ILE A 33 -14.10 5.10 -1.94
CA ILE A 33 -15.51 5.34 -1.66
C ILE A 33 -16.29 4.02 -1.61
N ASP A 34 -17.40 4.00 -0.87
CA ASP A 34 -18.31 2.87 -0.85
C ASP A 34 -19.26 2.90 -2.07
N GLY A 35 -20.09 1.86 -2.22
CA GLY A 35 -21.07 1.76 -3.32
C GLY A 35 -22.14 2.86 -3.34
N LYS A 36 -22.15 3.75 -2.33
CA LYS A 36 -23.03 4.93 -2.24
C LYS A 36 -22.26 6.24 -2.45
N GLY A 37 -20.98 6.17 -2.86
CA GLY A 37 -20.11 7.34 -3.08
C GLY A 37 -19.62 8.01 -1.80
N ARG A 38 -19.70 7.37 -0.64
CA ARG A 38 -19.23 7.94 0.63
C ARG A 38 -17.82 7.47 0.92
N GLY A 39 -16.96 8.37 1.45
CA GLY A 39 -15.62 8.03 1.89
C GLY A 39 -15.60 6.89 2.93
N THR A 40 -14.52 6.12 2.90
CA THR A 40 -14.37 4.92 3.76
C THR A 40 -13.34 5.10 4.87
N PHE A 41 -12.68 6.26 4.97
CA PHE A 41 -11.61 6.53 5.93
C PHE A 41 -12.00 6.19 7.37
N ASP A 42 -13.12 6.71 7.87
CA ASP A 42 -13.50 6.53 9.27
C ASP A 42 -13.70 5.05 9.64
N ARG A 43 -14.20 4.24 8.69
CA ARG A 43 -14.33 2.79 8.88
C ARG A 43 -12.99 2.06 8.89
N VAL A 44 -12.07 2.46 8.01
CA VAL A 44 -10.71 1.91 7.97
C VAL A 44 -9.94 2.33 9.22
N TRP A 45 -10.12 3.59 9.66
CA TRP A 45 -9.49 4.11 10.88
C TRP A 45 -9.92 3.35 12.14
N SER A 46 -11.19 3.02 12.26
CA SER A 46 -11.66 2.15 13.36
C SER A 46 -10.98 0.77 13.35
N SER A 47 -10.62 0.25 12.18
CA SER A 47 -9.83 -0.99 12.08
C SER A 47 -8.38 -0.78 12.53
N VAL A 48 -7.75 0.38 12.23
CA VAL A 48 -6.42 0.74 12.76
C VAL A 48 -6.43 0.69 14.29
N GLU A 49 -7.42 1.37 14.91
CA GLU A 49 -7.54 1.44 16.37
C GLU A 49 -7.70 0.05 17.00
N LEU A 50 -8.47 -0.84 16.38
CA LEU A 50 -8.62 -2.22 16.83
C LEU A 50 -7.35 -3.04 16.69
N LEU A 51 -6.65 -2.95 15.54
CA LEU A 51 -5.39 -3.65 15.33
C LEU A 51 -4.33 -3.21 16.34
N GLN A 52 -4.21 -1.90 16.60
CA GLN A 52 -3.31 -1.36 17.62
C GLN A 52 -3.71 -1.81 19.04
N LYS A 53 -5.00 -1.76 19.39
CA LYS A 53 -5.53 -2.19 20.70
C LYS A 53 -5.18 -3.64 21.02
N TYR A 54 -5.20 -4.52 20.04
CA TYR A 54 -4.94 -5.95 20.21
C TYR A 54 -3.50 -6.36 19.85
N ASN A 55 -2.61 -5.40 19.60
CA ASN A 55 -1.21 -5.64 19.21
C ASN A 55 -1.10 -6.62 18.02
N VAL A 56 -1.94 -6.43 17.01
CA VAL A 56 -1.84 -7.17 15.74
C VAL A 56 -0.74 -6.55 14.91
N ASP A 57 0.13 -7.38 14.32
CA ASP A 57 1.11 -6.90 13.34
C ASP A 57 0.41 -6.51 12.04
N PHE A 58 0.62 -5.29 11.58
CA PHE A 58 0.03 -4.84 10.31
C PHE A 58 0.89 -3.83 9.58
N ASN A 59 0.80 -3.85 8.25
CA ASN A 59 1.41 -2.89 7.34
C ASN A 59 0.34 -1.99 6.74
N ILE A 60 0.68 -0.71 6.55
CA ILE A 60 -0.14 0.20 5.76
C ILE A 60 0.21 0.04 4.28
N LEU A 61 -0.80 -0.26 3.47
CA LEU A 61 -0.71 -0.34 2.01
C LEU A 61 -1.34 0.92 1.41
N THR A 62 -0.50 1.78 0.84
CA THR A 62 -0.92 3.05 0.25
C THR A 62 -0.80 2.99 -1.27
N VAL A 63 -1.89 3.22 -1.98
CA VAL A 63 -1.86 3.38 -3.43
C VAL A 63 -1.42 4.80 -3.78
N VAL A 64 -0.32 4.90 -4.53
CA VAL A 64 0.18 6.16 -5.06
C VAL A 64 -0.47 6.42 -6.41
N ASN A 65 -1.36 7.41 -6.45
CA ASN A 65 -2.05 7.89 -7.63
C ASN A 65 -1.77 9.39 -7.82
N SER A 66 -2.41 10.05 -8.78
CA SER A 66 -2.23 11.48 -9.05
C SER A 66 -2.46 12.39 -7.82
N GLU A 67 -3.39 12.03 -6.93
CA GLU A 67 -3.75 12.82 -5.74
C GLU A 67 -2.78 12.57 -4.57
N THR A 68 -2.43 11.31 -4.31
CA THR A 68 -1.50 10.94 -3.22
C THR A 68 -0.05 11.28 -3.57
N ALA A 69 0.32 11.22 -4.85
CA ALA A 69 1.69 11.47 -5.31
C ALA A 69 2.23 12.87 -4.96
N VAL A 70 1.36 13.87 -4.88
CA VAL A 70 1.75 15.25 -4.52
C VAL A 70 1.80 15.49 -3.00
N ARG A 71 1.50 14.46 -2.18
CA ARG A 71 1.33 14.56 -0.72
C ARG A 71 2.29 13.67 0.07
N ALA A 72 3.42 13.24 -0.51
CA ALA A 72 4.36 12.31 0.11
C ALA A 72 4.70 12.67 1.56
N LYS A 73 5.06 13.94 1.80
CA LYS A 73 5.45 14.44 3.14
C LYS A 73 4.28 14.48 4.12
N GLU A 74 3.10 14.87 3.66
CA GLU A 74 1.87 14.90 4.46
C GLU A 74 1.49 13.50 4.91
N ILE A 75 1.46 12.55 3.98
CA ILE A 75 1.10 11.15 4.24
C ILE A 75 2.10 10.50 5.19
N TYR A 76 3.40 10.66 4.94
CA TYR A 76 4.45 10.13 5.79
C TYR A 76 4.34 10.64 7.24
N ASN A 77 4.21 11.96 7.42
CA ASN A 77 4.08 12.54 8.74
C ASN A 77 2.81 12.08 9.45
N PHE A 78 1.69 12.05 8.74
CA PHE A 78 0.43 11.54 9.27
C PHE A 78 0.56 10.10 9.80
N TYR A 79 1.21 9.20 9.05
CA TYR A 79 1.42 7.84 9.51
C TYR A 79 2.35 7.78 10.72
N LYS A 80 3.45 8.50 10.69
CA LYS A 80 4.41 8.52 11.80
C LYS A 80 3.78 9.05 13.09
N GLU A 81 3.01 10.14 13.03
CA GLU A 81 2.33 10.74 14.17
C GLU A 81 1.28 9.81 14.81
N ASN A 82 0.75 8.87 14.03
CA ASN A 82 -0.23 7.88 14.48
C ASN A 82 0.38 6.49 14.74
N ASN A 83 1.72 6.40 14.85
CA ASN A 83 2.45 5.15 15.10
C ASN A 83 2.20 4.05 14.05
N LEU A 84 1.98 4.45 12.78
CA LEU A 84 1.85 3.55 11.63
C LEU A 84 3.22 3.43 10.95
N LEU A 85 4.12 2.68 11.56
CA LEU A 85 5.55 2.71 11.24
C LEU A 85 5.95 1.73 10.13
N TYR A 86 5.08 0.83 9.70
CA TYR A 86 5.32 -0.13 8.63
C TYR A 86 4.49 0.25 7.41
N GLN A 87 5.17 0.74 6.36
CA GLN A 87 4.53 1.40 5.21
C GLN A 87 4.98 0.75 3.90
N GLN A 88 4.04 0.58 2.98
CA GLN A 88 4.30 0.18 1.60
C GLN A 88 3.54 1.08 0.65
N TYR A 89 4.23 1.60 -0.36
CA TYR A 89 3.68 2.51 -1.36
C TYR A 89 3.64 1.82 -2.72
N ILE A 90 2.43 1.61 -3.23
CA ILE A 90 2.15 0.83 -4.43
C ILE A 90 1.75 1.78 -5.56
N PRO A 91 2.49 1.85 -6.67
CA PRO A 91 2.11 2.71 -7.78
C PRO A 91 0.76 2.27 -8.37
N CYS A 92 -0.14 3.24 -8.60
CA CYS A 92 -1.39 3.01 -9.31
C CYS A 92 -1.09 2.81 -10.80
N LEU A 93 -1.48 1.67 -11.35
CA LEU A 93 -1.38 1.40 -12.76
C LEU A 93 -2.71 1.67 -13.47
N ASN A 94 -2.65 2.09 -14.73
CA ASN A 94 -3.83 2.11 -15.58
C ASN A 94 -4.31 0.69 -15.88
N PRO A 95 -5.61 0.50 -16.19
CA PRO A 95 -6.10 -0.80 -16.65
C PRO A 95 -5.30 -1.30 -17.87
N LEU A 96 -5.01 -2.61 -17.92
CA LEU A 96 -4.22 -3.21 -19.00
C LEU A 96 -4.89 -3.02 -20.37
N GLU A 97 -6.21 -3.03 -20.42
CA GLU A 97 -6.99 -2.84 -21.65
C GLU A 97 -6.92 -1.41 -22.21
N THR A 98 -6.59 -0.46 -21.34
CA THR A 98 -6.58 0.98 -21.67
C THR A 98 -5.36 1.69 -21.10
N PRO A 99 -4.14 1.23 -21.39
CA PRO A 99 -2.92 1.73 -20.72
C PRO A 99 -2.65 3.22 -21.00
N ASP A 100 -3.04 3.70 -22.18
CA ASP A 100 -2.79 5.07 -22.65
C ASP A 100 -3.91 6.06 -22.30
N VAL A 101 -4.99 5.61 -21.68
CA VAL A 101 -6.10 6.49 -21.28
C VAL A 101 -5.73 7.26 -20.03
N VAL A 102 -5.96 8.58 -20.04
CA VAL A 102 -5.75 9.41 -18.87
C VAL A 102 -7.00 9.39 -18.00
N TYR A 103 -6.88 8.84 -16.81
CA TYR A 103 -7.93 8.82 -15.80
C TYR A 103 -7.65 9.87 -14.71
N PRO A 104 -8.64 10.24 -13.88
CA PRO A 104 -8.41 11.13 -12.75
C PRO A 104 -7.35 10.65 -11.76
N PHE A 105 -7.13 9.33 -11.69
CA PHE A 105 -6.14 8.70 -10.82
C PHE A 105 -4.80 8.39 -11.50
N THR A 106 -4.66 8.59 -12.81
CA THR A 106 -3.45 8.23 -13.58
C THR A 106 -2.20 8.79 -12.93
N LEU A 107 -1.25 7.91 -12.66
CA LEU A 107 0.07 8.22 -12.13
C LEU A 107 1.08 8.23 -13.27
N THR A 108 1.72 9.38 -13.50
CA THR A 108 2.83 9.46 -14.48
C THR A 108 4.15 9.02 -13.83
N ALA A 109 5.11 8.58 -14.65
CA ALA A 109 6.45 8.21 -14.18
C ALA A 109 7.14 9.37 -13.45
N ASP A 110 7.05 10.60 -13.97
CA ASP A 110 7.65 11.78 -13.36
C ASP A 110 7.01 12.10 -11.99
N LEU A 111 5.70 11.94 -11.89
CA LEU A 111 4.98 12.20 -10.64
C LEU A 111 5.36 11.15 -9.58
N TYR A 112 5.49 9.88 -9.98
CA TYR A 112 5.93 8.82 -9.09
C TYR A 112 7.40 8.98 -8.66
N ALA A 113 8.27 9.33 -9.59
CA ALA A 113 9.68 9.62 -9.28
C ALA A 113 9.79 10.77 -8.26
N LYS A 114 9.04 11.86 -8.49
CA LYS A 114 9.00 12.98 -7.54
C LYS A 114 8.46 12.56 -6.17
N PHE A 115 7.40 11.74 -6.13
CA PHE A 115 6.86 11.19 -4.89
C PHE A 115 7.93 10.43 -4.11
N LEU A 116 8.66 9.52 -4.78
CA LEU A 116 9.71 8.73 -4.13
C LEU A 116 10.85 9.60 -3.60
N CYS A 117 11.28 10.63 -4.35
CA CYS A 117 12.28 11.57 -3.88
C CYS A 117 11.81 12.37 -2.66
N ASP A 118 10.59 12.93 -2.70
CA ASP A 118 10.03 13.68 -1.59
C ASP A 118 9.83 12.81 -0.34
N LEU A 119 9.43 11.54 -0.53
CA LEU A 119 9.30 10.56 0.54
C LEU A 119 10.66 10.19 1.14
N PHE A 120 11.66 9.95 0.28
CA PHE A 120 13.02 9.62 0.71
C PHE A 120 13.62 10.74 1.56
N ASP A 121 13.44 11.99 1.17
CA ASP A 121 13.97 13.15 1.89
C ASP A 121 13.45 13.25 3.33
N VAL A 122 12.19 12.94 3.57
CA VAL A 122 11.62 12.97 4.93
C VAL A 122 12.01 11.73 5.72
N TRP A 123 11.96 10.55 5.09
CA TRP A 123 12.36 9.29 5.71
C TRP A 123 13.85 9.30 6.10
N TYR A 124 14.75 9.74 5.22
CA TYR A 124 16.18 9.79 5.50
C TYR A 124 16.52 10.71 6.68
N ARG A 125 15.83 11.86 6.80
CA ARG A 125 16.02 12.75 7.95
C ARG A 125 15.62 12.10 9.28
N ASP A 126 14.63 11.23 9.28
CA ASP A 126 14.26 10.46 10.46
C ASP A 126 15.23 9.31 10.70
N ALA A 127 15.64 8.58 9.66
CA ALA A 127 16.57 7.47 9.75
C ALA A 127 17.92 7.89 10.38
N VAL A 128 18.49 9.01 9.96
CA VAL A 128 19.77 9.53 10.55
C VAL A 128 19.62 10.02 11.98
N ARG A 129 18.40 10.20 12.48
CA ARG A 129 18.09 10.55 13.87
C ARG A 129 17.67 9.36 14.73
N ASN A 130 17.80 8.15 14.19
CA ASN A 130 17.33 6.90 14.79
C ASN A 130 15.82 6.87 15.06
N ASN A 131 15.03 7.63 14.32
CA ASN A 131 13.58 7.52 14.32
C ASN A 131 13.18 6.42 13.32
N PHE A 132 12.79 5.27 13.85
CA PHE A 132 12.49 4.12 13.02
C PHE A 132 11.16 4.32 12.28
N VAL A 133 11.20 4.21 10.94
CA VAL A 133 10.05 4.00 10.05
C VAL A 133 10.48 3.02 8.96
N TYR A 134 9.79 1.90 8.84
CA TYR A 134 10.02 0.93 7.79
C TYR A 134 9.21 1.32 6.54
N ILE A 135 9.90 1.45 5.40
CA ILE A 135 9.28 1.65 4.09
C ILE A 135 9.75 0.52 3.18
N ALA A 136 8.83 -0.38 2.81
CA ALA A 136 9.14 -1.58 2.03
C ALA A 136 9.87 -1.27 0.70
N ASN A 137 9.53 -0.16 0.04
CA ASN A 137 10.18 0.28 -1.19
C ASN A 137 11.67 0.58 -0.95
N PHE A 138 12.00 1.34 0.10
CA PHE A 138 13.39 1.72 0.40
C PHE A 138 14.21 0.56 0.95
N ASP A 139 13.59 -0.33 1.73
CA ASP A 139 14.24 -1.55 2.19
C ASP A 139 14.68 -2.42 1.02
N ASN A 140 13.80 -2.63 0.03
CA ASN A 140 14.14 -3.35 -1.19
C ASN A 140 15.23 -2.64 -2.02
N TYR A 141 15.15 -1.31 -2.21
CA TYR A 141 16.17 -0.57 -2.98
C TYR A 141 17.53 -0.63 -2.32
N LEU A 142 17.60 -0.43 -1.00
CA LEU A 142 18.87 -0.56 -0.26
C LEU A 142 19.38 -2.00 -0.27
N GLY A 143 18.49 -2.99 -0.12
CA GLY A 143 18.83 -4.40 -0.22
C GLY A 143 19.48 -4.73 -1.56
N ILE A 144 18.90 -4.28 -2.68
CA ILE A 144 19.46 -4.48 -4.03
C ILE A 144 20.88 -3.87 -4.13
N LEU A 145 21.08 -2.65 -3.62
CA LEU A 145 22.39 -2.00 -3.60
C LEU A 145 23.44 -2.75 -2.77
N LEU A 146 23.00 -3.51 -1.76
CA LEU A 146 23.82 -4.35 -0.91
C LEU A 146 23.95 -5.80 -1.43
N GLY A 147 23.40 -6.11 -2.61
CA GLY A 147 23.45 -7.45 -3.20
C GLY A 147 22.44 -8.43 -2.62
N VAL A 148 21.42 -7.95 -1.91
CA VAL A 148 20.31 -8.77 -1.41
C VAL A 148 19.19 -8.80 -2.44
N SER A 149 18.62 -9.98 -2.68
CA SER A 149 17.47 -10.12 -3.59
C SER A 149 16.24 -9.41 -3.02
N PRO A 150 15.51 -8.62 -3.83
CA PRO A 150 14.29 -7.98 -3.38
C PRO A 150 13.17 -9.01 -3.12
N ASN A 151 12.26 -8.68 -2.23
CA ASN A 151 11.10 -9.51 -1.89
C ASN A 151 9.79 -8.99 -2.48
N THR A 152 9.86 -7.89 -3.25
CA THR A 152 8.70 -7.27 -3.88
C THR A 152 8.57 -7.70 -5.34
N CYS A 153 7.36 -8.09 -5.73
CA CYS A 153 7.03 -8.42 -7.12
C CYS A 153 7.41 -7.27 -8.07
N GLY A 154 7.93 -7.62 -9.26
CA GLY A 154 8.39 -6.66 -10.25
C GLY A 154 9.82 -6.12 -10.06
N MET A 155 10.47 -6.39 -8.92
CA MET A 155 11.86 -5.97 -8.67
C MET A 155 12.89 -7.08 -8.91
N THR A 156 12.46 -8.34 -9.05
CA THR A 156 13.35 -9.50 -9.24
C THR A 156 13.75 -9.74 -10.69
N GLY A 157 13.07 -9.08 -11.65
CA GLY A 157 13.27 -9.28 -13.09
C GLY A 157 12.63 -10.56 -13.65
N HIS A 158 11.95 -11.36 -12.83
CA HIS A 158 11.20 -12.54 -13.22
C HIS A 158 9.97 -12.73 -12.33
N CYS A 159 8.93 -13.36 -12.88
CA CYS A 159 7.73 -13.72 -12.12
C CYS A 159 7.96 -14.99 -11.31
N THR A 160 7.48 -15.01 -10.07
CA THR A 160 7.38 -16.25 -9.29
C THR A 160 6.11 -17.00 -9.68
N PRO A 161 6.14 -18.35 -9.74
CA PRO A 161 4.93 -19.12 -9.95
C PRO A 161 3.95 -18.90 -8.80
N HIS A 162 2.80 -18.31 -9.07
CA HIS A 162 1.67 -18.17 -8.15
C HIS A 162 0.37 -18.22 -8.93
N MET A 163 -0.72 -18.30 -8.21
CA MET A 163 -2.04 -18.46 -8.79
C MET A 163 -3.04 -17.66 -7.99
N VAL A 164 -3.92 -16.95 -8.68
CA VAL A 164 -5.06 -16.25 -8.10
C VAL A 164 -6.30 -17.09 -8.35
N VAL A 165 -7.12 -17.23 -7.32
CA VAL A 165 -8.41 -17.93 -7.39
C VAL A 165 -9.50 -16.94 -7.04
N GLU A 166 -10.42 -16.71 -7.97
CA GLU A 166 -11.56 -15.83 -7.77
C GLU A 166 -12.73 -16.55 -7.09
N SER A 167 -13.69 -15.78 -6.61
CA SER A 167 -14.84 -16.29 -5.84
C SER A 167 -15.75 -17.25 -6.63
N ASP A 168 -15.71 -17.23 -7.97
CA ASP A 168 -16.40 -18.14 -8.87
C ASP A 168 -15.61 -19.44 -9.13
N GLY A 169 -14.43 -19.59 -8.53
CA GLY A 169 -13.54 -20.73 -8.72
C GLY A 169 -12.63 -20.64 -9.94
N SER A 170 -12.61 -19.50 -10.64
CA SER A 170 -11.71 -19.26 -11.76
C SER A 170 -10.27 -19.08 -11.30
N PHE A 171 -9.31 -19.51 -12.13
CA PHE A 171 -7.88 -19.46 -11.87
C PHE A 171 -7.20 -18.48 -12.82
N TYR A 172 -6.28 -17.66 -12.29
CA TYR A 172 -5.52 -16.70 -13.07
C TYR A 172 -4.03 -16.77 -12.71
N PRO A 173 -3.12 -16.44 -13.63
CA PRO A 173 -1.68 -16.56 -13.41
C PRO A 173 -1.13 -15.48 -12.45
N CYS A 174 -1.84 -14.37 -12.27
CA CYS A 174 -1.40 -13.22 -11.47
C CYS A 174 -2.59 -12.31 -11.22
N ASP A 175 -2.57 -11.55 -10.11
CA ASP A 175 -3.57 -10.55 -9.75
C ASP A 175 -3.68 -9.39 -10.76
N PHE A 176 -2.61 -9.10 -11.52
CA PHE A 176 -2.66 -8.14 -12.65
C PHE A 176 -3.40 -8.68 -13.88
N TYR A 177 -3.57 -9.99 -13.99
CA TYR A 177 -4.15 -10.68 -15.16
C TYR A 177 -5.48 -11.36 -14.82
N VAL A 178 -6.24 -10.81 -13.88
CA VAL A 178 -7.61 -11.28 -13.59
C VAL A 178 -8.56 -10.71 -14.63
N LEU A 179 -8.40 -11.17 -15.87
CA LEU A 179 -9.19 -10.80 -17.04
C LEU A 179 -9.65 -12.08 -17.75
N ASP A 180 -10.82 -12.05 -18.38
CA ASP A 180 -11.43 -13.25 -19.01
C ASP A 180 -10.52 -13.95 -20.03
N GLU A 181 -9.65 -13.21 -20.70
CA GLU A 181 -8.69 -13.76 -21.69
C GLU A 181 -7.54 -14.58 -21.07
N TYR A 182 -7.31 -14.46 -19.75
CA TYR A 182 -6.26 -15.18 -19.00
C TYR A 182 -6.82 -16.24 -18.04
N LYS A 183 -8.12 -16.53 -18.16
CA LYS A 183 -8.84 -17.48 -17.31
C LYS A 183 -8.45 -18.94 -17.54
#